data_4370c2ccd736e15d24110e94f79a121b
#
_entry.id   4370c2ccd736e15d24110e94f79a121b
#
_cell.length_a   1.000
_cell.length_b   1.000
_cell.length_c   1.000
_cell.angle_alpha   90.00
_cell.angle_beta   90.00
_cell.angle_gamma   90.00
#
_symmetry.space_group_name_H-M   'P 1'
#
loop_
_entity.id
_entity.type
_entity.pdbx_description
1 polymer ?
#
loop_
_entity_poly.entity_id
_entity_poly.type
_entity_poly.pdbx_seq_one_letter_code
_entity_poly.pdbx_strand_id
1 'polypeptide(L)'
;MKRTGNTSSSPPPDAGSRRTGRLARVPLDLLRPHPANANVMDEEGLEKLAANITQEANYPPLVVRPHPEEPGCYQVLDGHQRWQVLKHLRHEAALCYVWPCDDHTALVLLATLNRLEGQDDPLKRAELLRELTHLASPEDLAQLLPESAALIRQSLELLDLNLEELLADLERQAGAATGVRAITFVVTREDEQAIEEAVQRVAADLEGTDRRGRAVGLIARRYLEVMR
;
A
#
# COMPACT_ATOMS: atom_id res chain seq x y z
N MET A 1 38.02 34.32 -50.89
CA MET A 1 36.80 34.46 -50.10
C MET A 1 36.20 33.10 -49.90
N LYS A 2 36.40 32.49 -48.70
CA LYS A 2 35.71 31.27 -48.28
C LYS A 2 35.20 31.55 -46.86
N ARG A 3 33.88 31.60 -46.68
CA ARG A 3 33.19 31.73 -45.39
C ARG A 3 33.19 30.35 -44.71
N THR A 4 33.80 30.26 -43.57
CA THR A 4 33.72 29.12 -42.67
C THR A 4 32.45 29.28 -41.86
N GLY A 5 31.52 28.31 -42.02
CA GLY A 5 30.30 28.19 -41.20
C GLY A 5 30.65 27.78 -39.80
N ASN A 6 30.21 28.58 -38.85
CA ASN A 6 30.28 28.31 -37.43
C ASN A 6 29.07 27.46 -37.03
N THR A 7 29.25 26.16 -36.85
CA THR A 7 28.24 25.28 -36.23
C THR A 7 28.31 25.43 -34.71
N SER A 8 27.40 26.21 -34.14
CA SER A 8 27.20 26.25 -32.71
C SER A 8 26.58 24.94 -32.26
N SER A 9 27.40 24.04 -31.77
CA SER A 9 26.92 22.88 -31.01
C SER A 9 26.48 23.37 -29.64
N SER A 10 25.19 23.30 -29.39
CA SER A 10 24.66 23.48 -28.03
C SER A 10 25.27 22.40 -27.13
N PRO A 11 25.71 22.74 -25.90
CA PRO A 11 26.21 21.74 -24.97
C PRO A 11 25.07 20.77 -24.59
N PRO A 12 25.38 19.49 -24.32
CA PRO A 12 24.39 18.54 -23.85
C PRO A 12 23.82 19.00 -22.52
N PRO A 13 22.55 18.66 -22.20
CA PRO A 13 21.94 19.04 -20.93
C PRO A 13 22.79 18.51 -19.79
N ASP A 14 23.05 19.38 -18.83
CA ASP A 14 23.90 19.18 -17.65
C ASP A 14 23.47 17.92 -16.86
N ALA A 15 24.12 16.82 -17.12
CA ALA A 15 23.97 15.58 -16.37
C ALA A 15 24.74 15.73 -15.05
N GLY A 16 24.04 16.19 -13.99
CA GLY A 16 24.58 15.97 -12.66
C GLY A 16 24.74 17.13 -11.69
N SER A 17 23.81 18.05 -11.62
CA SER A 17 23.58 18.71 -10.33
C SER A 17 22.84 17.71 -9.42
N ARG A 18 23.56 16.95 -8.60
CA ARG A 18 22.94 16.23 -7.47
C ARG A 18 22.21 17.27 -6.64
N ARG A 19 20.91 17.36 -6.82
CA ARG A 19 20.06 18.25 -6.02
C ARG A 19 20.10 17.73 -4.59
N THR A 20 20.96 18.32 -3.76
CA THR A 20 21.07 17.98 -2.35
C THR A 20 19.74 18.33 -1.67
N GLY A 21 19.14 17.35 -0.99
CA GLY A 21 17.98 17.58 -0.16
C GLY A 21 18.30 18.52 0.99
N ARG A 22 17.27 19.15 1.54
CA ARG A 22 17.40 20.10 2.68
C ARG A 22 16.31 19.85 3.72
N LEU A 23 16.62 20.08 4.98
CA LEU A 23 15.63 20.12 6.05
C LEU A 23 14.88 21.46 5.99
N ALA A 24 13.56 21.40 6.14
CA ALA A 24 12.67 22.55 6.18
C ALA A 24 11.44 22.25 7.03
N ARG A 25 10.86 23.28 7.66
CA ARG A 25 9.50 23.18 8.21
C ARG A 25 8.52 23.54 7.10
N VAL A 26 7.63 22.61 6.79
CA VAL A 26 6.63 22.75 5.72
C VAL A 26 5.25 22.77 6.35
N PRO A 27 4.40 23.77 6.05
CA PRO A 27 3.01 23.80 6.48
C PRO A 27 2.28 22.53 6.04
N LEU A 28 1.46 21.94 6.93
CA LEU A 28 0.77 20.68 6.67
C LEU A 28 -0.27 20.79 5.54
N ASP A 29 -0.80 21.97 5.31
CA ASP A 29 -1.75 22.27 4.23
C ASP A 29 -1.11 22.30 2.84
N LEU A 30 0.21 22.42 2.76
CA LEU A 30 0.99 22.30 1.52
C LEU A 30 1.47 20.87 1.22
N LEU A 31 1.22 19.93 2.12
CA LEU A 31 1.59 18.53 1.92
C LEU A 31 0.46 17.74 1.25
N ARG A 32 0.83 16.91 0.26
CA ARG A 32 -0.07 15.99 -0.44
C ARG A 32 0.44 14.57 -0.31
N PRO A 33 -0.43 13.59 -0.05
CA PRO A 33 0.00 12.18 -0.07
C PRO A 33 0.38 11.77 -1.49
N HIS A 34 1.35 10.87 -1.62
CA HIS A 34 1.61 10.25 -2.92
C HIS A 34 0.51 9.22 -3.22
N PRO A 35 -0.11 9.24 -4.42
CA PRO A 35 -1.21 8.32 -4.76
C PRO A 35 -0.80 6.84 -4.71
N ALA A 36 0.43 6.53 -5.11
CA ALA A 36 0.99 5.17 -5.08
C ALA A 36 1.48 4.72 -3.68
N ASN A 37 1.13 5.44 -2.60
CA ASN A 37 1.51 4.99 -1.26
C ASN A 37 0.74 3.74 -0.86
N ALA A 38 1.45 2.63 -0.71
CA ALA A 38 0.92 1.32 -0.33
C ALA A 38 0.85 1.10 1.19
N ASN A 39 1.59 1.89 1.98
CA ASN A 39 1.70 1.69 3.42
C ASN A 39 0.41 2.09 4.14
N VAL A 40 -0.10 1.16 4.95
CA VAL A 40 -1.28 1.34 5.80
C VAL A 40 -0.94 1.04 7.26
N MET A 41 -1.60 1.71 8.18
CA MET A 41 -1.50 1.49 9.61
C MET A 41 -2.92 1.41 10.19
N ASP A 42 -3.14 0.48 11.09
CA ASP A 42 -4.41 0.35 11.79
C ASP A 42 -4.62 1.48 12.82
N GLU A 43 -5.84 1.60 13.34
CA GLU A 43 -6.21 2.66 14.27
C GLU A 43 -5.39 2.62 15.56
N GLU A 44 -5.15 1.42 16.10
CA GLU A 44 -4.32 1.24 17.29
C GLU A 44 -2.87 1.71 17.07
N GLY A 45 -2.30 1.43 15.91
CA GLY A 45 -0.98 1.92 15.52
C GLY A 45 -0.92 3.44 15.42
N LEU A 46 -1.96 4.06 14.82
CA LEU A 46 -2.06 5.53 14.72
C LEU A 46 -2.18 6.18 16.10
N GLU A 47 -2.95 5.59 17.03
CA GLU A 47 -3.05 6.07 18.42
C GLU A 47 -1.71 6.01 19.15
N LYS A 48 -0.99 4.88 19.04
CA LYS A 48 0.35 4.73 19.63
C LYS A 48 1.34 5.74 19.03
N LEU A 49 1.28 5.95 17.72
CA LEU A 49 2.12 6.95 17.05
C LEU A 49 1.79 8.37 17.52
N ALA A 50 0.51 8.69 17.71
CA ALA A 50 0.07 9.99 18.23
C ALA A 50 0.56 10.22 19.66
N ALA A 51 0.46 9.20 20.52
CA ALA A 51 0.97 9.25 21.88
C ALA A 51 2.48 9.50 21.91
N ASN A 52 3.25 8.79 21.09
CA ASN A 52 4.71 8.95 20.98
C ASN A 52 5.09 10.37 20.52
N ILE A 53 4.45 10.88 19.46
CA ILE A 53 4.73 12.24 18.96
C ILE A 53 4.40 13.29 20.02
N THR A 54 3.34 13.08 20.80
CA THR A 54 2.92 14.02 21.86
C THR A 54 3.88 13.98 23.05
N GLN A 55 4.33 12.78 23.47
CA GLN A 55 5.20 12.62 24.62
C GLN A 55 6.64 13.07 24.36
N GLU A 56 7.19 12.65 23.23
CA GLU A 56 8.61 12.92 22.89
C GLU A 56 8.81 14.33 22.29
N ALA A 57 7.72 14.96 21.81
CA ALA A 57 7.73 16.21 21.05
C ALA A 57 8.73 16.18 19.87
N ASN A 58 9.14 15.00 19.45
CA ASN A 58 10.11 14.76 18.40
C ASN A 58 9.71 13.56 17.55
N TYR A 59 10.00 13.63 16.27
CA TYR A 59 9.74 12.56 15.29
C TYR A 59 10.75 12.67 14.14
N PRO A 60 11.06 11.56 13.44
CA PRO A 60 11.88 11.61 12.23
C PRO A 60 11.25 12.53 11.18
N PRO A 61 12.03 13.33 10.43
CA PRO A 61 11.51 14.18 9.38
C PRO A 61 10.70 13.39 8.37
N LEU A 62 9.62 13.98 7.84
CA LEU A 62 8.95 13.44 6.66
C LEU A 62 9.88 13.58 5.45
N VAL A 63 9.87 12.62 4.54
CA VAL A 63 10.56 12.78 3.25
C VAL A 63 9.54 13.26 2.23
N VAL A 64 9.83 14.40 1.60
CA VAL A 64 8.92 15.04 0.65
C VAL A 64 9.69 15.52 -0.58
N ARG A 65 9.00 15.61 -1.72
CA ARG A 65 9.51 16.30 -2.92
C ARG A 65 8.63 17.49 -3.29
N PRO A 66 9.12 18.48 -4.07
CA PRO A 66 8.23 19.43 -4.72
C PRO A 66 7.16 18.69 -5.53
N HIS A 67 5.88 19.12 -5.41
CA HIS A 67 4.80 18.46 -6.12
C HIS A 67 4.96 18.67 -7.63
N PRO A 68 4.85 17.61 -8.46
CA PRO A 68 5.10 17.73 -9.90
C PRO A 68 4.06 18.62 -10.61
N GLU A 69 2.81 18.63 -10.13
CA GLU A 69 1.68 19.31 -10.77
C GLU A 69 1.16 20.54 -9.99
N GLU A 70 1.41 20.61 -8.67
CA GLU A 70 0.93 21.71 -7.81
C GLU A 70 2.11 22.59 -7.36
N PRO A 71 2.42 23.71 -8.05
CA PRO A 71 3.51 24.61 -7.66
C PRO A 71 3.32 25.13 -6.23
N GLY A 72 4.38 25.05 -5.42
CA GLY A 72 4.35 25.47 -4.01
C GLY A 72 3.91 24.41 -3.03
N CYS A 73 3.33 23.30 -3.48
CA CYS A 73 3.03 22.12 -2.68
C CYS A 73 4.17 21.11 -2.69
N TYR A 74 4.09 20.14 -1.78
CA TYR A 74 5.05 19.04 -1.66
C TYR A 74 4.32 17.72 -1.59
N GLN A 75 4.88 16.71 -2.24
CA GLN A 75 4.37 15.36 -2.22
C GLN A 75 5.13 14.52 -1.20
N VAL A 76 4.41 13.86 -0.29
CA VAL A 76 4.98 13.01 0.76
C VAL A 76 5.43 11.70 0.13
N LEU A 77 6.69 11.32 0.33
CA LEU A 77 7.29 10.06 -0.11
C LEU A 77 7.46 9.08 1.05
N ASP A 78 7.74 9.60 2.26
CA ASP A 78 7.80 8.82 3.48
C ASP A 78 7.22 9.58 4.67
N GLY A 79 6.63 8.83 5.62
CA GLY A 79 5.99 9.37 6.80
C GLY A 79 4.53 9.76 6.61
N HIS A 80 3.79 9.11 5.73
CA HIS A 80 2.36 9.35 5.50
C HIS A 80 1.55 9.23 6.80
N GLN A 81 1.82 8.23 7.63
CA GLN A 81 1.16 8.03 8.93
C GLN A 81 1.49 9.17 9.90
N ARG A 82 2.77 9.58 9.96
CA ARG A 82 3.20 10.74 10.76
C ARG A 82 2.50 12.01 10.31
N TRP A 83 2.38 12.24 9.01
CA TRP A 83 1.65 13.38 8.46
C TRP A 83 0.16 13.37 8.87
N GLN A 84 -0.51 12.21 8.79
CA GLN A 84 -1.91 12.08 9.22
C GLN A 84 -2.07 12.38 10.71
N VAL A 85 -1.19 11.82 11.55
CA VAL A 85 -1.20 12.07 13.00
C VAL A 85 -0.94 13.53 13.32
N LEU A 86 0.04 14.18 12.68
CA LEU A 86 0.31 15.61 12.89
C LEU A 86 -0.88 16.49 12.51
N LYS A 87 -1.61 16.14 11.45
CA LYS A 87 -2.88 16.83 11.09
C LYS A 87 -3.95 16.61 12.15
N HIS A 88 -4.11 15.38 12.66
CA HIS A 88 -5.06 15.07 13.73
C HIS A 88 -4.74 15.85 15.00
N LEU A 89 -3.47 15.95 15.37
CA LEU A 89 -2.98 16.72 16.51
C LEU A 89 -2.97 18.24 16.26
N ARG A 90 -3.43 18.72 15.08
CA ARG A 90 -3.53 20.12 14.69
C ARG A 90 -2.20 20.89 14.72
N HIS A 91 -1.11 20.22 14.37
CA HIS A 91 0.15 20.90 14.12
C HIS A 91 0.02 21.80 12.88
N GLU A 92 0.68 22.96 12.90
CA GLU A 92 0.68 23.88 11.76
C GLU A 92 1.64 23.46 10.66
N ALA A 93 2.79 22.86 11.03
CA ALA A 93 3.85 22.48 10.10
C ALA A 93 4.58 21.23 10.59
N ALA A 94 5.15 20.47 9.64
CA ALA A 94 6.01 19.34 9.90
C ALA A 94 7.47 19.63 9.58
N LEU A 95 8.39 18.95 10.28
CA LEU A 95 9.78 18.88 9.86
C LEU A 95 9.89 17.92 8.69
N CYS A 96 10.41 18.41 7.56
CA CYS A 96 10.53 17.65 6.32
C CYS A 96 11.96 17.69 5.79
N TYR A 97 12.40 16.57 5.23
CA TYR A 97 13.53 16.51 4.33
C TYR A 97 13.02 16.67 2.89
N VAL A 98 13.22 17.86 2.33
CA VAL A 98 12.79 18.17 0.96
C VAL A 98 13.83 17.63 -0.01
N TRP A 99 13.47 16.59 -0.75
CA TRP A 99 14.33 15.94 -1.72
C TRP A 99 13.77 16.12 -3.14
N PRO A 100 14.32 17.05 -3.94
CA PRO A 100 13.91 17.22 -5.32
C PRO A 100 14.33 16.00 -6.14
N CYS A 101 13.38 15.19 -6.54
CA CYS A 101 13.59 14.00 -7.36
C CYS A 101 12.49 13.89 -8.43
N ASP A 102 12.76 13.09 -9.47
CA ASP A 102 11.81 12.75 -10.51
C ASP A 102 10.82 11.65 -10.06
N ASP A 103 9.85 11.34 -10.92
CA ASP A 103 8.80 10.36 -10.61
C ASP A 103 9.36 8.95 -10.42
N HIS A 104 10.34 8.56 -11.25
CA HIS A 104 10.98 7.26 -11.11
C HIS A 104 11.66 7.11 -9.73
N THR A 105 12.46 8.09 -9.34
CA THR A 105 13.12 8.09 -8.02
C THR A 105 12.10 8.10 -6.88
N ALA A 106 11.00 8.85 -7.03
CA ALA A 106 9.94 8.91 -6.03
C ALA A 106 9.27 7.53 -5.83
N LEU A 107 8.95 6.82 -6.91
CA LEU A 107 8.36 5.48 -6.86
C LEU A 107 9.33 4.45 -6.25
N VAL A 108 10.63 4.50 -6.59
CA VAL A 108 11.65 3.64 -5.99
C VAL A 108 11.77 3.91 -4.48
N LEU A 109 11.75 5.19 -4.07
CA LEU A 109 11.77 5.55 -2.64
C LEU A 109 10.54 5.03 -1.89
N LEU A 110 9.35 5.21 -2.44
CA LEU A 110 8.11 4.65 -1.88
C LEU A 110 8.20 3.14 -1.72
N ALA A 111 8.64 2.45 -2.78
CA ALA A 111 8.78 1.01 -2.79
C ALA A 111 9.80 0.50 -1.74
N THR A 112 10.85 1.26 -1.49
CA THR A 112 11.93 0.88 -0.58
C THR A 112 11.64 1.26 0.87
N LEU A 113 11.24 2.52 1.12
CA LEU A 113 11.08 3.05 2.48
C LEU A 113 9.85 2.47 3.18
N ASN A 114 8.74 2.30 2.47
CA ASN A 114 7.52 1.73 3.05
C ASN A 114 7.74 0.30 3.59
N ARG A 115 8.62 -0.48 2.96
CA ARG A 115 8.95 -1.85 3.40
C ARG A 115 9.67 -1.92 4.73
N LEU A 116 10.33 -0.85 5.12
CA LEU A 116 11.14 -0.79 6.36
C LEU A 116 10.29 -0.38 7.58
N GLU A 117 9.13 0.27 7.40
CA GLU A 117 8.41 0.93 8.49
C GLU A 117 6.92 0.53 8.65
N GLY A 118 6.41 -0.49 7.92
CA GLY A 118 4.99 -0.84 8.03
C GLY A 118 4.58 -2.12 7.31
N GLN A 119 3.27 -2.36 7.26
CA GLN A 119 2.68 -3.40 6.43
C GLN A 119 2.10 -2.74 5.18
N ASP A 120 2.57 -3.18 4.02
CA ASP A 120 2.01 -2.76 2.75
C ASP A 120 0.67 -3.48 2.50
N ASP A 121 -0.30 -2.75 1.99
CA ASP A 121 -1.45 -3.33 1.33
C ASP A 121 -0.97 -4.08 0.08
N PRO A 122 -1.21 -5.40 -0.04
CA PRO A 122 -0.65 -6.19 -1.13
C PRO A 122 -1.08 -5.73 -2.52
N LEU A 123 -2.33 -5.25 -2.67
CA LEU A 123 -2.85 -4.76 -3.96
C LEU A 123 -2.20 -3.43 -4.33
N LYS A 124 -2.14 -2.48 -3.42
CA LYS A 124 -1.46 -1.19 -3.64
C LYS A 124 0.03 -1.38 -3.89
N ARG A 125 0.64 -2.37 -3.22
CA ARG A 125 2.04 -2.74 -3.48
C ARG A 125 2.21 -3.26 -4.90
N ALA A 126 1.33 -4.14 -5.35
CA ALA A 126 1.34 -4.67 -6.70
C ALA A 126 1.12 -3.55 -7.75
N GLU A 127 0.22 -2.59 -7.49
CA GLU A 127 0.02 -1.41 -8.35
C GLU A 127 1.29 -0.56 -8.46
N LEU A 128 1.95 -0.28 -7.33
CA LEU A 128 3.22 0.46 -7.31
C LEU A 128 4.32 -0.27 -8.11
N LEU A 129 4.43 -1.59 -7.95
CA LEU A 129 5.37 -2.41 -8.71
C LEU A 129 5.03 -2.41 -10.20
N ARG A 130 3.75 -2.42 -10.57
CA ARG A 130 3.32 -2.31 -11.98
C ARG A 130 3.73 -0.97 -12.59
N GLU A 131 3.56 0.15 -11.89
CA GLU A 131 4.06 1.44 -12.37
C GLU A 131 5.57 1.42 -12.59
N LEU A 132 6.33 0.82 -11.68
CA LEU A 132 7.78 0.66 -11.82
C LEU A 132 8.17 -0.21 -13.01
N THR A 133 7.39 -1.27 -13.34
CA THR A 133 7.68 -2.14 -14.50
C THR A 133 7.45 -1.46 -15.86
N HIS A 134 6.76 -0.34 -15.92
CA HIS A 134 6.72 0.49 -17.13
C HIS A 134 8.06 1.22 -17.40
N LEU A 135 8.91 1.32 -16.38
CA LEU A 135 10.17 2.07 -16.45
C LEU A 135 11.41 1.16 -16.46
N ALA A 136 11.33 -0.03 -15.84
CA ALA A 136 12.44 -0.97 -15.74
C ALA A 136 11.94 -2.42 -15.68
N SER A 137 12.77 -3.39 -16.08
CA SER A 137 12.42 -4.81 -15.99
C SER A 137 12.35 -5.30 -14.53
N PRO A 138 11.62 -6.37 -14.22
CA PRO A 138 11.62 -6.97 -12.87
C PRO A 138 13.03 -7.33 -12.38
N GLU A 139 13.94 -7.70 -13.27
CA GLU A 139 15.34 -7.99 -13.00
C GLU A 139 16.13 -6.75 -12.56
N ASP A 140 15.93 -5.64 -13.26
CA ASP A 140 16.56 -4.36 -12.92
C ASP A 140 15.99 -3.82 -11.60
N LEU A 141 14.68 -3.92 -11.40
CA LEU A 141 14.02 -3.53 -10.17
C LEU A 141 14.52 -4.33 -8.95
N ALA A 142 14.78 -5.63 -9.13
CA ALA A 142 15.34 -6.47 -8.06
C ALA A 142 16.77 -6.07 -7.62
N GLN A 143 17.47 -5.24 -8.39
CA GLN A 143 18.75 -4.64 -7.96
C GLN A 143 18.56 -3.37 -7.12
N LEU A 144 17.40 -2.72 -7.23
CA LEU A 144 17.09 -1.46 -6.53
C LEU A 144 16.17 -1.68 -5.34
N LEU A 145 15.33 -2.71 -5.37
CA LEU A 145 14.34 -3.04 -4.36
C LEU A 145 14.79 -4.21 -3.49
N PRO A 146 14.27 -4.34 -2.28
CA PRO A 146 14.59 -5.47 -1.40
C PRO A 146 13.95 -6.80 -1.85
N GLU A 147 13.09 -6.80 -2.88
CA GLU A 147 12.44 -7.99 -3.43
C GLU A 147 13.23 -8.63 -4.55
N SER A 148 13.11 -9.96 -4.67
CA SER A 148 13.60 -10.68 -5.83
C SER A 148 12.70 -10.46 -7.06
N ALA A 149 13.24 -10.62 -8.27
CA ALA A 149 12.46 -10.53 -9.51
C ALA A 149 11.27 -11.54 -9.54
N ALA A 150 11.44 -12.72 -8.93
CA ALA A 150 10.37 -13.70 -8.80
C ALA A 150 9.22 -13.19 -7.93
N LEU A 151 9.52 -12.55 -6.79
CA LEU A 151 8.51 -11.99 -5.90
C LEU A 151 7.80 -10.79 -6.54
N ILE A 152 8.54 -9.95 -7.29
CA ILE A 152 7.94 -8.85 -8.07
C ILE A 152 6.92 -9.39 -9.07
N ARG A 153 7.27 -10.43 -9.86
CA ARG A 153 6.33 -11.06 -10.80
C ARG A 153 5.11 -11.65 -10.09
N GLN A 154 5.31 -12.36 -9.00
CA GLN A 154 4.21 -12.91 -8.21
C GLN A 154 3.27 -11.82 -7.69
N SER A 155 3.81 -10.68 -7.26
CA SER A 155 2.98 -9.54 -6.83
C SER A 155 2.18 -8.95 -7.99
N LEU A 156 2.74 -8.90 -9.21
CA LEU A 156 2.02 -8.44 -10.39
C LEU A 156 0.88 -9.38 -10.79
N GLU A 157 1.07 -10.70 -10.64
CA GLU A 157 0.02 -11.70 -10.90
C GLU A 157 -1.22 -11.47 -10.03
N LEU A 158 -1.09 -10.87 -8.84
CA LEU A 158 -2.24 -10.51 -8.00
C LEU A 158 -3.20 -9.52 -8.68
N LEU A 159 -2.69 -8.63 -9.53
CA LEU A 159 -3.51 -7.65 -10.26
C LEU A 159 -4.24 -8.27 -11.45
N ASP A 160 -3.73 -9.37 -11.99
CA ASP A 160 -4.30 -10.09 -13.11
C ASP A 160 -5.30 -11.18 -12.65
N LEU A 161 -5.38 -11.43 -11.32
CA LEU A 161 -6.37 -12.33 -10.76
C LEU A 161 -7.76 -11.73 -10.92
N ASN A 162 -8.51 -12.25 -11.87
CA ASN A 162 -9.95 -11.99 -11.98
C ASN A 162 -10.66 -12.74 -10.84
N LEU A 163 -10.86 -12.04 -9.73
CA LEU A 163 -11.50 -12.61 -8.54
C LEU A 163 -12.91 -13.12 -8.85
N GLU A 164 -13.63 -12.45 -9.76
CA GLU A 164 -14.97 -12.89 -10.21
C GLU A 164 -14.89 -14.20 -10.98
N GLU A 165 -13.90 -14.36 -11.85
CA GLU A 165 -13.68 -15.58 -12.62
C GLU A 165 -13.21 -16.73 -11.74
N LEU A 166 -12.33 -16.46 -10.77
CA LEU A 166 -11.89 -17.43 -9.77
C LEU A 166 -13.07 -17.90 -8.90
N LEU A 167 -13.91 -16.97 -8.43
CA LEU A 167 -15.13 -17.29 -7.68
C LEU A 167 -16.12 -18.10 -8.53
N ALA A 168 -16.33 -17.73 -9.80
CA ALA A 168 -17.18 -18.46 -10.72
C ALA A 168 -16.66 -19.85 -11.04
N ASP A 169 -15.34 -20.05 -11.09
CA ASP A 169 -14.70 -21.36 -11.25
C ASP A 169 -14.85 -22.22 -9.97
N LEU A 170 -14.64 -21.62 -8.81
CA LEU A 170 -14.89 -22.30 -7.52
C LEU A 170 -16.35 -22.69 -7.36
N GLU A 171 -17.29 -21.82 -7.77
CA GLU A 171 -18.73 -22.11 -7.77
C GLU A 171 -19.08 -23.22 -8.78
N ARG A 172 -18.48 -23.25 -9.98
CA ARG A 172 -18.65 -24.31 -10.97
C ARG A 172 -18.10 -25.64 -10.45
N GLN A 173 -16.92 -25.65 -9.85
CA GLN A 173 -16.34 -26.84 -9.26
C GLN A 173 -17.13 -27.35 -8.03
N ALA A 174 -17.61 -26.45 -7.17
CA ALA A 174 -18.45 -26.78 -6.04
C ALA A 174 -19.86 -27.24 -6.48
N GLY A 175 -20.42 -26.65 -7.53
CA GLY A 175 -21.75 -27.01 -8.06
C GLY A 175 -21.79 -28.35 -8.81
N ALA A 176 -20.65 -28.81 -9.33
CA ALA A 176 -20.51 -30.14 -9.97
C ALA A 176 -20.48 -31.30 -8.95
N ALA A 177 -20.19 -31.03 -7.68
CA ALA A 177 -20.18 -31.98 -6.58
C ALA A 177 -21.34 -31.71 -5.62
N THR A 178 -22.54 -32.23 -5.94
CA THR A 178 -23.66 -32.46 -4.99
C THR A 178 -24.04 -31.25 -4.08
N GLY A 179 -24.73 -30.25 -4.64
CA GLY A 179 -25.54 -29.32 -3.83
C GLY A 179 -24.79 -28.38 -2.86
N VAL A 180 -23.47 -28.28 -2.99
CA VAL A 180 -22.62 -27.37 -2.21
C VAL A 180 -22.49 -26.04 -2.95
N ARG A 181 -22.65 -24.92 -2.23
CA ARG A 181 -22.41 -23.56 -2.76
C ARG A 181 -21.41 -22.82 -1.90
N ALA A 182 -20.47 -22.11 -2.51
CA ALA A 182 -19.63 -21.18 -1.82
C ALA A 182 -20.41 -19.87 -1.53
N ILE A 183 -20.28 -19.34 -0.31
CA ILE A 183 -20.81 -18.03 0.07
C ILE A 183 -19.64 -17.23 0.62
N THR A 184 -19.38 -16.07 0.03
CA THR A 184 -18.30 -15.19 0.43
C THR A 184 -18.88 -13.90 1.02
N PHE A 185 -18.38 -13.49 2.16
CA PHE A 185 -18.74 -12.23 2.83
C PHE A 185 -17.48 -11.39 3.01
N VAL A 186 -17.62 -10.07 2.84
CA VAL A 186 -16.62 -9.09 3.26
C VAL A 186 -17.05 -8.61 4.64
N VAL A 187 -16.22 -8.85 5.63
CA VAL A 187 -16.51 -8.56 7.04
C VAL A 187 -15.37 -7.74 7.67
N THR A 188 -15.65 -7.07 8.78
CA THR A 188 -14.61 -6.42 9.57
C THR A 188 -13.73 -7.46 10.26
N ARG A 189 -12.54 -7.06 10.73
CA ARG A 189 -11.63 -7.97 11.46
C ARG A 189 -12.24 -8.49 12.76
N GLU A 190 -13.05 -7.67 13.42
CA GLU A 190 -13.79 -8.04 14.64
C GLU A 190 -14.85 -9.10 14.35
N ASP A 191 -15.63 -8.90 13.28
CA ASP A 191 -16.64 -9.86 12.84
C ASP A 191 -16.01 -11.17 12.36
N GLU A 192 -14.85 -11.11 11.68
CA GLU A 192 -14.09 -12.30 11.27
C GLU A 192 -13.71 -13.14 12.48
N GLN A 193 -13.16 -12.53 13.54
CA GLN A 193 -12.80 -13.23 14.78
C GLN A 193 -14.01 -13.86 15.44
N ALA A 194 -15.13 -13.14 15.54
CA ALA A 194 -16.36 -13.65 16.13
C ALA A 194 -16.95 -14.83 15.33
N ILE A 195 -16.94 -14.73 13.98
CA ILE A 195 -17.39 -15.81 13.09
C ILE A 195 -16.49 -17.05 13.25
N GLU A 196 -15.17 -16.85 13.22
CA GLU A 196 -14.21 -17.94 13.33
C GLU A 196 -14.35 -18.69 14.67
N GLU A 197 -14.47 -17.96 15.77
CA GLU A 197 -14.68 -18.54 17.11
C GLU A 197 -15.99 -19.32 17.19
N ALA A 198 -17.08 -18.75 16.66
CA ALA A 198 -18.38 -19.42 16.64
C ALA A 198 -18.34 -20.71 15.79
N VAL A 199 -17.72 -20.64 14.62
CA VAL A 199 -17.57 -21.80 13.72
C VAL A 199 -16.69 -22.87 14.35
N GLN A 200 -15.57 -22.52 14.98
CA GLN A 200 -14.69 -23.48 15.65
C GLN A 200 -15.41 -24.22 16.79
N ARG A 201 -16.16 -23.51 17.62
CA ARG A 201 -16.93 -24.10 18.74
C ARG A 201 -17.93 -25.15 18.24
N VAL A 202 -18.71 -24.81 17.21
CA VAL A 202 -19.72 -25.70 16.66
C VAL A 202 -19.11 -26.86 15.85
N ALA A 203 -18.00 -26.58 15.13
CA ALA A 203 -17.32 -27.58 14.32
C ALA A 203 -16.59 -28.65 15.17
N ALA A 204 -16.25 -28.36 16.43
CA ALA A 204 -15.62 -29.32 17.34
C ALA A 204 -16.51 -30.54 17.61
N ASP A 205 -17.83 -30.36 17.61
CA ASP A 205 -18.81 -31.41 17.88
C ASP A 205 -19.29 -32.14 16.60
N LEU A 206 -18.73 -31.80 15.44
CA LEU A 206 -19.12 -32.37 14.14
C LEU A 206 -18.06 -33.35 13.62
N GLU A 207 -18.53 -34.47 13.04
CA GLU A 207 -17.69 -35.46 12.35
C GLU A 207 -17.75 -35.26 10.83
N GLY A 208 -16.67 -35.62 10.11
CA GLY A 208 -16.59 -35.60 8.65
C GLY A 208 -15.70 -34.47 8.08
N THR A 209 -15.62 -34.41 6.76
CA THR A 209 -14.68 -33.53 6.05
C THR A 209 -15.14 -32.06 5.94
N ASP A 210 -16.45 -31.80 5.89
CA ASP A 210 -17.02 -30.46 5.73
C ASP A 210 -17.58 -29.90 7.05
N ARG A 211 -16.83 -30.01 8.15
CA ARG A 211 -17.28 -29.59 9.48
C ARG A 211 -17.55 -28.10 9.56
N ARG A 212 -16.71 -27.25 8.94
CA ARG A 212 -16.83 -25.79 9.02
C ARG A 212 -18.07 -25.29 8.28
N GLY A 213 -18.33 -25.74 7.05
CA GLY A 213 -19.52 -25.37 6.27
C GLY A 213 -20.82 -25.80 7.00
N ARG A 214 -20.84 -27.00 7.57
CA ARG A 214 -21.97 -27.49 8.38
C ARG A 214 -22.17 -26.69 9.65
N ALA A 215 -21.09 -26.25 10.31
CA ALA A 215 -21.17 -25.41 11.49
C ALA A 215 -21.83 -24.05 11.19
N VAL A 216 -21.43 -23.38 10.10
CA VAL A 216 -22.05 -22.14 9.64
C VAL A 216 -23.55 -22.33 9.41
N GLY A 217 -23.94 -23.43 8.74
CA GLY A 217 -25.35 -23.75 8.51
C GLY A 217 -26.15 -24.02 9.78
N LEU A 218 -25.53 -24.63 10.79
CA LEU A 218 -26.14 -24.86 12.10
C LEU A 218 -26.32 -23.53 12.88
N ILE A 219 -25.30 -22.69 12.90
CA ILE A 219 -25.37 -21.37 13.55
C ILE A 219 -26.50 -20.54 12.94
N ALA A 220 -26.57 -20.48 11.61
CA ALA A 220 -27.59 -19.71 10.91
C ALA A 220 -29.02 -20.24 11.23
N ARG A 221 -29.23 -21.56 11.19
CA ARG A 221 -30.54 -22.16 11.54
C ARG A 221 -30.91 -21.87 12.99
N ARG A 222 -29.97 -22.01 13.92
CA ARG A 222 -30.21 -21.74 15.34
C ARG A 222 -30.61 -20.29 15.57
N TYR A 223 -29.96 -19.37 14.91
CA TYR A 223 -30.31 -17.94 14.98
C TYR A 223 -31.74 -17.68 14.50
N LEU A 224 -32.14 -18.27 13.36
CA LEU A 224 -33.50 -18.13 12.82
C LEU A 224 -34.57 -18.78 13.69
N GLU A 225 -34.24 -19.81 14.46
CA GLU A 225 -35.16 -20.43 15.43
C GLU A 225 -35.38 -19.55 16.68
N VAL A 226 -34.34 -18.86 17.13
CA VAL A 226 -34.42 -17.98 18.34
C VAL A 226 -35.13 -16.66 18.02
N MET A 227 -35.10 -16.21 16.75
CA MET A 227 -35.72 -14.96 16.31
C MET A 227 -37.18 -15.12 15.86
N ARG A 228 -37.75 -16.33 15.91
CA ARG A 228 -39.17 -16.62 15.69
C ARG A 228 -39.95 -16.67 16.98
#